data_7fbfc399bf7e3e1f075df1ee4ccd2fdc
#
_entry.id   7fbfc399bf7e3e1f075df1ee4ccd2fdc
#
_cell.length_a   1.000
_cell.length_b   1.000
_cell.length_c   1.000
_cell.angle_alpha   90.00
_cell.angle_beta   90.00
_cell.angle_gamma   90.00
#
_symmetry.space_group_name_H-M   'P 1'
#
loop_
_entity.id
_entity.type
_entity.pdbx_description
1 polymer ?
#
loop_
_entity_poly.entity_id
_entity_poly.type
_entity_poly.pdbx_seq_one_letter_code
_entity_poly.pdbx_strand_id
1 'polypeptide(L)'
;MQHSIVEYLSEHEGYRCGYCGSPDSNFSHGMWAHNLTCQDYQDLIDRGWRRSGKYVYKPTMDKMCCPQYTIRCHAPSLKVKKSQKKVLKKATKFFTTGEKPGGEGGVQHDGEDAPGGVHPMPPSHQELPQMPMEDISKIQGGVQESEGGARVAKGQSDVEGQSDVKGQLDVRVPSEHGGLEGKRAGTSGESPATVSIEKQKRIPKPGLGADPTKPPCKKSKLLRLEKRQERLKQKANTESSEANIRPSNSSKTENSPKSLEEFIVDAIPGQDPKHQLEIKLIRTNPPSQEYINTEKESHKVYEKYQTFVHNDPPDECALFEYKRFLVDSPLVEQYSDDGPECGYGSFHQHYVLDGKIIAVGVIDILPTCVSSVYFYYDPEYRHLTLGTFSALRELAFTRLLNVTAPSLEYYYMGFYVHSCRKMRYKGQFYPSYLLCPEAYIFQPIEDCLPRLDVNKYSRFASEDESDAAVSLEEVLVLHKHIAMPYPVYKQYRPQAADEEEVKEYAQMAGKKCVGQMLLYRN
;
A
#
# COMPACT_ATOMS: atom_id res chain seq x y z
N MET A 1 -23.02 18.13 6.81
CA MET A 1 -21.79 17.54 6.21
C MET A 1 -21.15 16.63 7.25
N GLN A 2 -20.60 15.51 6.85
CA GLN A 2 -19.91 14.62 7.75
C GLN A 2 -18.44 15.07 7.83
N HIS A 3 -17.95 15.40 9.02
CA HIS A 3 -16.57 15.84 9.23
C HIS A 3 -15.68 14.66 9.60
N SER A 4 -14.44 14.69 9.15
CA SER A 4 -13.41 13.79 9.66
C SER A 4 -13.05 14.16 11.10
N ILE A 5 -12.89 13.15 11.96
CA ILE A 5 -12.50 13.34 13.36
C ILE A 5 -11.26 12.48 13.63
N VAL A 6 -10.17 13.14 14.05
CA VAL A 6 -8.89 12.50 14.30
C VAL A 6 -8.33 12.90 15.65
N GLU A 7 -7.51 12.03 16.23
CA GLU A 7 -6.75 12.27 17.44
C GLU A 7 -5.28 12.03 17.15
N TYR A 8 -4.45 13.07 17.31
CA TYR A 8 -3.03 13.01 17.00
C TYR A 8 -2.25 12.41 18.16
N LEU A 9 -1.32 11.49 17.86
CA LEU A 9 -0.57 10.70 18.80
C LEU A 9 0.94 11.00 18.76
N SER A 10 1.33 12.05 18.08
CA SER A 10 2.73 12.48 17.89
C SER A 10 3.65 11.42 17.24
N GLU A 11 4.97 11.60 17.35
CA GLU A 11 5.94 10.65 16.81
C GLU A 11 6.14 9.48 17.79
N HIS A 12 6.09 8.26 17.26
CA HIS A 12 6.46 7.07 18.03
C HIS A 12 7.96 6.92 18.17
N GLU A 13 8.40 6.40 19.31
CA GLU A 13 9.77 5.90 19.48
C GLU A 13 10.10 4.86 18.41
N GLY A 14 11.40 4.72 18.10
CA GLY A 14 11.84 3.79 17.06
C GLY A 14 11.43 2.35 17.33
N TYR A 15 10.92 1.67 16.32
CA TYR A 15 10.55 0.26 16.37
C TYR A 15 11.21 -0.55 15.25
N ARG A 16 11.07 -1.88 15.31
CA ARG A 16 11.72 -2.78 14.37
C ARG A 16 11.29 -2.50 12.93
N CYS A 17 12.28 -2.32 12.05
CA CYS A 17 12.04 -2.15 10.62
C CYS A 17 11.65 -3.48 9.96
N GLY A 18 10.45 -3.58 9.41
CA GLY A 18 9.98 -4.76 8.71
C GLY A 18 10.66 -5.04 7.37
N TYR A 19 11.47 -4.12 6.84
CA TYR A 19 12.18 -4.29 5.57
C TYR A 19 13.59 -4.84 5.72
N CYS A 20 14.35 -4.36 6.71
CA CYS A 20 15.74 -4.77 6.92
C CYS A 20 15.97 -5.46 8.28
N GLY A 21 14.97 -5.49 9.17
CA GLY A 21 15.04 -6.15 10.47
C GLY A 21 15.81 -5.39 11.55
N SER A 22 16.26 -4.16 11.27
CA SER A 22 16.91 -3.30 12.28
C SER A 22 15.95 -3.01 13.44
N PRO A 23 16.38 -3.13 14.73
CA PRO A 23 15.45 -3.15 15.86
C PRO A 23 14.73 -1.83 16.11
N ASP A 24 15.44 -0.68 16.11
CA ASP A 24 14.92 0.60 16.60
C ASP A 24 15.10 1.71 15.55
N SER A 25 14.75 1.44 14.31
CA SER A 25 15.10 2.32 13.17
C SER A 25 13.93 2.66 12.26
N ASN A 26 12.73 2.38 12.70
CA ASN A 26 11.48 2.74 12.01
C ASN A 26 10.73 3.76 12.87
N PHE A 27 10.48 4.95 12.33
CA PHE A 27 9.85 6.08 13.02
C PHE A 27 8.65 6.55 12.22
N SER A 28 7.58 6.92 12.89
CA SER A 28 6.39 7.46 12.24
C SER A 28 5.59 8.34 13.19
N HIS A 29 4.94 9.35 12.65
CA HIS A 29 3.88 10.06 13.34
C HIS A 29 2.59 9.26 13.20
N GLY A 30 1.75 9.26 14.23
CA GLY A 30 0.50 8.54 14.28
C GLY A 30 -0.70 9.44 14.55
N MET A 31 -1.86 9.01 14.10
CA MET A 31 -3.14 9.53 14.55
C MET A 31 -4.20 8.43 14.53
N TRP A 32 -5.10 8.47 15.46
CA TRP A 32 -6.28 7.64 15.46
C TRP A 32 -7.41 8.36 14.72
N ALA A 33 -7.95 7.71 13.70
CA ALA A 33 -9.07 8.26 12.94
C ALA A 33 -10.37 7.61 13.42
N HIS A 34 -11.23 8.39 14.07
CA HIS A 34 -12.55 7.94 14.48
C HIS A 34 -13.44 7.74 13.24
N ASN A 35 -13.41 8.72 12.34
CA ASN A 35 -13.96 8.67 10.99
C ASN A 35 -13.18 9.60 10.06
N LEU A 36 -13.16 9.27 8.76
CA LEU A 36 -12.57 10.09 7.70
C LEU A 36 -13.49 10.16 6.50
N THR A 37 -13.63 11.34 5.92
CA THR A 37 -14.17 11.45 4.57
C THR A 37 -13.17 10.87 3.56
N CYS A 38 -13.66 10.36 2.43
CA CYS A 38 -12.77 9.85 1.39
C CYS A 38 -11.88 10.96 0.80
N GLN A 39 -12.35 12.22 0.78
CA GLN A 39 -11.56 13.35 0.33
C GLN A 39 -10.42 13.69 1.30
N ASP A 40 -10.70 13.77 2.61
CA ASP A 40 -9.66 14.07 3.59
C ASP A 40 -8.58 12.98 3.61
N TYR A 41 -8.98 11.71 3.46
CA TYR A 41 -8.01 10.63 3.35
C TYR A 41 -7.21 10.69 2.04
N GLN A 42 -7.82 11.10 0.92
CA GLN A 42 -7.09 11.37 -0.32
C GLN A 42 -6.02 12.45 -0.10
N ASP A 43 -6.38 13.57 0.53
CA ASP A 43 -5.44 14.66 0.82
C ASP A 43 -4.32 14.21 1.78
N LEU A 44 -4.63 13.34 2.75
CA LEU A 44 -3.62 12.74 3.64
C LEU A 44 -2.65 11.80 2.90
N ILE A 45 -3.14 10.91 2.03
CA ILE A 45 -2.23 10.00 1.30
C ILE A 45 -1.35 10.75 0.30
N ASP A 46 -1.80 11.87 -0.22
CA ASP A 46 -1.03 12.78 -1.06
C ASP A 46 0.06 13.54 -0.28
N ARG A 47 0.05 13.42 1.04
CA ARG A 47 1.11 13.90 1.96
C ARG A 47 1.91 12.78 2.61
N GLY A 48 1.76 11.54 2.12
CA GLY A 48 2.54 10.38 2.58
C GLY A 48 1.93 9.62 3.74
N TRP A 49 0.74 9.98 4.22
CA TRP A 49 0.02 9.19 5.21
C TRP A 49 -0.48 7.87 4.64
N ARG A 50 -0.61 6.85 5.50
CA ARG A 50 -1.22 5.55 5.20
C ARG A 50 -2.01 5.09 6.41
N ARG A 51 -2.90 4.12 6.22
CA ARG A 51 -3.69 3.54 7.30
C ARG A 51 -3.41 2.05 7.51
N SER A 52 -3.59 1.61 8.73
CA SER A 52 -3.68 0.24 9.19
C SER A 52 -4.93 0.16 10.07
N GLY A 53 -6.03 -0.36 9.54
CA GLY A 53 -7.32 -0.20 10.20
C GLY A 53 -7.71 1.28 10.35
N LYS A 54 -8.02 1.69 11.58
CA LYS A 54 -8.32 3.08 11.96
C LYS A 54 -7.08 3.89 12.37
N TYR A 55 -5.94 3.24 12.51
CA TYR A 55 -4.69 3.93 12.78
C TYR A 55 -4.11 4.48 11.50
N VAL A 56 -3.85 5.79 11.47
CA VAL A 56 -3.26 6.50 10.33
C VAL A 56 -1.85 6.95 10.71
N TYR A 57 -0.87 6.66 9.86
CA TYR A 57 0.54 6.90 10.17
C TYR A 57 1.29 7.52 9.01
N LYS A 58 2.31 8.31 9.32
CA LYS A 58 3.20 8.97 8.36
C LYS A 58 4.65 8.67 8.73
N PRO A 59 5.43 7.99 7.86
CA PRO A 59 6.83 7.70 8.11
C PRO A 59 7.68 8.96 8.27
N THR A 60 8.57 8.99 9.28
CA THR A 60 9.58 10.04 9.47
C THR A 60 10.79 9.69 8.61
N MET A 61 10.74 10.10 7.35
CA MET A 61 11.55 9.59 6.25
C MET A 61 13.06 9.78 6.43
N ASP A 62 13.49 10.88 7.01
CA ASP A 62 14.90 11.25 7.24
C ASP A 62 15.55 10.46 8.37
N LYS A 63 14.77 10.01 9.36
CA LYS A 63 15.24 9.20 10.51
C LYS A 63 15.27 7.70 10.21
N MET A 64 14.55 7.23 9.18
CA MET A 64 14.37 5.81 8.92
C MET A 64 15.57 5.15 8.26
N CYS A 65 15.85 3.89 8.63
CA CYS A 65 16.84 3.06 7.93
C CYS A 65 16.42 2.69 6.49
N CYS A 66 15.12 2.57 6.22
CA CYS A 66 14.50 2.22 4.95
C CYS A 66 13.39 3.21 4.59
N PRO A 67 13.72 4.39 4.02
CA PRO A 67 12.74 5.41 3.67
C PRO A 67 11.62 4.88 2.76
N GLN A 68 10.38 5.24 3.11
CA GLN A 68 9.14 4.69 2.54
C GLN A 68 8.44 5.72 1.65
N TYR A 69 8.82 5.81 0.38
CA TYR A 69 8.25 6.77 -0.56
C TYR A 69 6.86 6.36 -1.04
N THR A 70 5.90 7.27 -0.99
CA THR A 70 4.62 7.05 -1.65
C THR A 70 4.83 6.91 -3.15
N ILE A 71 4.30 5.83 -3.74
CA ILE A 71 4.35 5.59 -5.17
C ILE A 71 2.93 5.48 -5.74
N ARG A 72 2.69 6.19 -6.87
CA ARG A 72 1.47 6.05 -7.65
C ARG A 72 1.78 5.80 -9.12
N CYS A 73 0.92 5.05 -9.80
CA CYS A 73 0.97 4.83 -11.24
C CYS A 73 -0.23 5.50 -11.91
N HIS A 74 -0.02 6.22 -13.00
CA HIS A 74 -1.12 6.77 -13.80
C HIS A 74 -1.72 5.65 -14.66
N ALA A 75 -2.86 5.12 -14.23
CA ALA A 75 -3.46 3.92 -14.77
C ALA A 75 -3.89 4.06 -16.25
N PRO A 76 -4.50 5.17 -16.72
CA PRO A 76 -4.86 5.35 -18.13
C PRO A 76 -3.67 5.23 -19.08
N SER A 77 -2.48 5.70 -18.68
CA SER A 77 -1.27 5.71 -19.52
C SER A 77 -0.36 4.50 -19.33
N LEU A 78 -0.80 3.47 -18.60
CA LEU A 78 0.03 2.29 -18.28
C LEU A 78 0.57 1.60 -19.55
N LYS A 79 1.88 1.37 -19.55
CA LYS A 79 2.59 0.59 -20.58
C LYS A 79 3.07 -0.73 -20.02
N VAL A 80 2.37 -1.81 -20.35
CA VAL A 80 2.65 -3.16 -19.83
C VAL A 80 4.00 -3.68 -20.34
N LYS A 81 4.92 -3.97 -19.42
CA LYS A 81 6.27 -4.50 -19.70
C LYS A 81 6.24 -5.99 -20.07
N LYS A 82 7.33 -6.49 -20.69
CA LYS A 82 7.44 -7.90 -21.10
C LYS A 82 7.35 -8.89 -19.93
N SER A 83 7.90 -8.54 -18.77
CA SER A 83 7.81 -9.34 -17.53
C SER A 83 6.36 -9.46 -17.06
N GLN A 84 5.62 -8.35 -17.02
CA GLN A 84 4.22 -8.30 -16.65
C GLN A 84 3.33 -9.12 -17.61
N LYS A 85 3.57 -8.99 -18.92
CA LYS A 85 2.90 -9.83 -19.94
C LYS A 85 3.15 -11.33 -19.74
N LYS A 86 4.33 -11.71 -19.25
CA LYS A 86 4.62 -13.10 -18.90
C LYS A 86 3.77 -13.58 -17.72
N VAL A 87 3.59 -12.75 -16.69
CA VAL A 87 2.76 -13.09 -15.52
C VAL A 87 1.32 -13.33 -15.97
N LEU A 88 0.74 -12.39 -16.72
CA LEU A 88 -0.64 -12.54 -17.25
C LEU A 88 -0.80 -13.81 -18.07
N LYS A 89 0.09 -14.06 -19.05
CA LYS A 89 0.05 -15.28 -19.88
C LYS A 89 0.21 -16.56 -19.08
N LYS A 90 1.02 -16.54 -18.02
CA LYS A 90 1.22 -17.68 -17.13
C LYS A 90 -0.08 -18.01 -16.36
N ALA A 91 -0.76 -16.97 -15.84
CA ALA A 91 -2.04 -17.11 -15.17
C ALA A 91 -3.13 -17.62 -16.13
N THR A 92 -3.29 -16.98 -17.32
CA THR A 92 -4.23 -17.42 -18.36
C THR A 92 -4.00 -18.88 -18.75
N LYS A 93 -2.73 -19.30 -18.94
CA LYS A 93 -2.42 -20.70 -19.27
C LYS A 93 -2.90 -21.63 -18.14
N PHE A 94 -2.62 -21.30 -16.89
CA PHE A 94 -3.07 -22.10 -15.75
C PHE A 94 -4.61 -22.20 -15.71
N PHE A 95 -5.32 -21.09 -15.84
CA PHE A 95 -6.78 -21.11 -15.82
C PHE A 95 -7.37 -21.93 -16.97
N THR A 96 -6.76 -21.86 -18.17
CA THR A 96 -7.24 -22.61 -19.32
C THR A 96 -6.89 -24.11 -19.24
N THR A 97 -5.64 -24.46 -18.90
CA THR A 97 -5.15 -25.85 -19.02
C THR A 97 -5.05 -26.62 -17.71
N GLY A 98 -5.07 -25.90 -16.56
CA GLY A 98 -4.81 -26.46 -15.23
C GLY A 98 -3.34 -26.83 -15.01
N GLU A 99 -2.46 -26.60 -15.98
CA GLU A 99 -1.04 -26.92 -15.82
C GLU A 99 -0.35 -25.91 -14.91
N LYS A 100 0.20 -26.39 -13.79
CA LYS A 100 1.07 -25.55 -12.96
C LYS A 100 2.33 -25.21 -13.76
N PRO A 101 2.71 -23.94 -13.89
CA PRO A 101 3.92 -23.54 -14.62
C PRO A 101 5.17 -24.02 -13.87
N GLY A 102 5.98 -24.88 -14.51
CA GLY A 102 7.22 -25.41 -13.97
C GLY A 102 7.10 -26.87 -13.60
N GLY A 103 7.51 -27.78 -14.54
CA GLY A 103 7.83 -29.16 -14.22
C GLY A 103 8.99 -29.23 -13.22
N GLU A 104 9.11 -30.34 -12.52
CA GLU A 104 10.11 -30.70 -11.51
C GLU A 104 11.54 -30.28 -11.92
N GLY A 105 11.98 -29.14 -11.48
CA GLY A 105 13.32 -28.62 -11.73
C GLY A 105 13.54 -27.36 -10.91
N GLY A 106 14.30 -27.50 -9.85
CA GLY A 106 14.91 -26.53 -8.97
C GLY A 106 14.37 -25.10 -9.01
N VAL A 107 13.55 -24.76 -8.05
CA VAL A 107 13.11 -23.37 -7.80
C VAL A 107 14.32 -22.60 -7.29
N GLN A 108 14.97 -21.85 -8.18
CA GLN A 108 15.73 -20.69 -7.72
C GLN A 108 14.73 -19.71 -7.13
N HIS A 109 14.88 -19.45 -5.84
CA HIS A 109 14.18 -18.37 -5.13
C HIS A 109 14.62 -17.02 -5.72
N ASP A 110 14.01 -16.62 -6.82
CA ASP A 110 13.97 -15.23 -7.23
C ASP A 110 12.93 -14.56 -6.35
N GLY A 111 13.39 -13.70 -5.43
CA GLY A 111 12.60 -13.12 -4.35
C GLY A 111 11.55 -12.08 -4.81
N GLU A 112 10.68 -12.45 -5.75
CA GLU A 112 9.65 -11.58 -6.32
C GLU A 112 8.24 -11.78 -5.69
N ASP A 113 8.07 -12.72 -4.76
CA ASP A 113 6.74 -13.19 -4.35
C ASP A 113 6.21 -12.67 -3.01
N ALA A 114 6.67 -11.53 -2.49
CA ALA A 114 6.04 -10.97 -1.30
C ALA A 114 5.64 -9.50 -1.50
N PRO A 115 4.35 -9.21 -1.80
CA PRO A 115 3.82 -7.85 -1.78
C PRO A 115 3.59 -7.32 -0.34
N GLY A 116 3.90 -8.10 0.68
CA GLY A 116 3.76 -7.69 2.07
C GLY A 116 4.89 -6.77 2.52
N GLY A 117 4.70 -5.45 2.42
CA GLY A 117 5.38 -4.53 3.32
C GLY A 117 4.87 -4.80 4.74
N VAL A 118 5.77 -4.90 5.72
CA VAL A 118 5.34 -4.87 7.13
C VAL A 118 4.75 -3.49 7.37
N HIS A 119 3.43 -3.43 7.49
CA HIS A 119 2.77 -2.23 7.96
C HIS A 119 3.04 -2.10 9.46
N PRO A 120 3.23 -0.87 10.00
CA PRO A 120 3.23 -0.69 11.44
C PRO A 120 1.92 -1.26 11.98
N MET A 121 2.04 -2.21 12.90
CA MET A 121 0.88 -2.64 13.67
C MET A 121 0.39 -1.45 14.48
N PRO A 122 -0.93 -1.21 14.56
CA PRO A 122 -1.44 -0.19 15.45
C PRO A 122 -0.98 -0.47 16.90
N PRO A 123 -0.77 0.57 17.72
CA PRO A 123 -0.40 0.42 19.14
C PRO A 123 -1.28 -0.62 19.86
N SER A 124 -0.73 -1.31 20.84
CA SER A 124 -1.47 -2.31 21.62
C SER A 124 -2.72 -1.70 22.25
N HIS A 125 -3.75 -2.51 22.50
CA HIS A 125 -5.08 -2.08 22.98
C HIS A 125 -5.06 -1.20 24.24
N GLN A 126 -3.98 -1.22 25.02
CA GLN A 126 -3.85 -0.45 26.27
C GLN A 126 -3.52 1.03 26.04
N GLU A 127 -3.08 1.42 24.84
CA GLU A 127 -2.61 2.77 24.51
C GLU A 127 -3.55 3.54 23.57
N LEU A 128 -4.64 2.90 23.11
CA LEU A 128 -5.56 3.55 22.18
C LEU A 128 -6.57 4.42 22.92
N PRO A 129 -6.72 5.69 22.52
CA PRO A 129 -7.73 6.58 23.07
C PRO A 129 -9.11 6.01 22.80
N GLN A 130 -9.93 5.87 23.85
CA GLN A 130 -11.32 5.43 23.71
C GLN A 130 -12.25 6.65 23.79
N MET A 131 -12.58 7.20 22.65
CA MET A 131 -13.74 8.09 22.57
C MET A 131 -15.01 7.24 22.71
N PRO A 132 -15.95 7.56 23.65
CA PRO A 132 -17.19 6.83 23.76
C PRO A 132 -17.96 6.82 22.43
N MET A 133 -18.34 5.64 21.94
CA MET A 133 -19.08 5.50 20.65
C MET A 133 -20.37 6.30 20.60
N GLU A 134 -21.00 6.58 21.76
CA GLU A 134 -22.19 7.41 21.87
C GLU A 134 -21.98 8.87 21.45
N ASP A 135 -20.74 9.37 21.56
CA ASP A 135 -20.42 10.75 21.24
C ASP A 135 -20.27 10.97 19.74
N ILE A 136 -19.81 9.99 18.99
CA ILE A 136 -19.68 10.08 17.52
C ILE A 136 -21.06 10.16 16.86
N SER A 137 -22.04 9.39 17.32
CA SER A 137 -23.39 9.38 16.77
C SER A 137 -24.16 10.68 17.05
N LYS A 138 -23.88 11.34 18.17
CA LYS A 138 -24.47 12.65 18.52
C LYS A 138 -23.91 13.80 17.70
N ILE A 139 -22.61 13.74 17.34
CA ILE A 139 -21.96 14.75 16.50
C ILE A 139 -22.45 14.66 15.04
N GLN A 140 -22.75 13.47 14.55
CA GLN A 140 -23.27 13.25 13.20
C GLN A 140 -24.68 13.83 12.98
N GLY A 141 -25.46 14.04 14.06
CA GLY A 141 -26.83 14.55 14.02
C GLY A 141 -27.00 16.05 14.21
N GLY A 142 -25.98 16.82 14.55
CA GLY A 142 -26.18 18.19 14.94
C GLY A 142 -24.97 19.11 14.99
N VAL A 143 -24.32 19.37 13.87
CA VAL A 143 -23.47 20.57 13.76
C VAL A 143 -24.36 21.73 13.35
N GLN A 144 -24.86 22.49 14.35
CA GLN A 144 -25.43 23.83 14.09
C GLN A 144 -24.23 24.78 13.89
N GLU A 145 -24.12 25.34 12.70
CA GLU A 145 -23.29 26.50 12.44
C GLU A 145 -23.80 27.65 13.34
N SER A 146 -23.02 28.06 14.33
CA SER A 146 -23.30 29.23 15.13
C SER A 146 -22.87 30.47 14.36
N GLU A 147 -23.80 31.08 13.63
CA GLU A 147 -23.69 32.50 13.29
C GLU A 147 -23.59 33.32 14.56
N GLY A 148 -22.61 34.22 14.60
CA GLY A 148 -22.28 35.03 15.76
C GLY A 148 -23.46 35.89 16.24
N GLY A 149 -23.84 35.68 17.49
CA GLY A 149 -24.84 36.53 18.17
C GLY A 149 -24.80 36.26 19.67
N ALA A 150 -24.12 37.14 20.39
CA ALA A 150 -24.10 37.15 21.84
C ALA A 150 -25.52 37.32 22.41
N ARG A 151 -26.03 36.33 23.13
CA ARG A 151 -27.13 36.50 24.07
C ARG A 151 -26.83 35.77 25.38
N VAL A 152 -26.72 36.59 26.42
CA VAL A 152 -26.69 36.24 27.83
C VAL A 152 -28.00 35.58 28.21
N ALA A 153 -28.00 34.38 28.77
CA ALA A 153 -29.15 33.81 29.47
C ALA A 153 -28.73 33.36 30.87
N LYS A 154 -29.48 33.91 31.83
CA LYS A 154 -29.41 33.65 33.28
C LYS A 154 -29.82 32.23 33.62
N GLY A 155 -29.21 31.72 34.70
CA GLY A 155 -29.43 30.40 35.25
C GLY A 155 -30.80 30.17 35.89
N GLN A 156 -31.07 28.92 36.10
CA GLN A 156 -31.88 28.44 37.24
C GLN A 156 -31.46 27.02 37.62
N SER A 157 -31.23 26.88 38.89
CA SER A 157 -30.93 25.67 39.65
C SER A 157 -32.18 24.80 39.85
N ASP A 158 -31.99 23.49 40.04
CA ASP A 158 -32.61 22.63 41.10
C ASP A 158 -32.33 21.15 40.73
N VAL A 159 -31.61 20.45 41.55
CA VAL A 159 -31.80 19.71 42.80
C VAL A 159 -32.18 18.21 42.60
N GLU A 160 -31.31 17.39 43.13
CA GLU A 160 -31.47 16.09 43.84
C GLU A 160 -31.92 14.80 43.09
N GLY A 161 -31.12 13.75 43.43
CA GLY A 161 -31.54 12.36 43.33
C GLY A 161 -30.37 11.35 43.53
N GLN A 162 -30.02 11.09 44.77
CA GLN A 162 -29.12 9.99 45.21
C GLN A 162 -29.72 8.62 44.92
N SER A 163 -28.88 7.64 44.57
CA SER A 163 -28.93 6.31 45.19
C SER A 163 -27.64 5.52 44.96
N ASP A 164 -27.06 5.12 46.08
CA ASP A 164 -25.96 4.18 46.29
C ASP A 164 -26.28 2.77 45.78
N VAL A 165 -25.27 2.06 45.26
CA VAL A 165 -25.01 0.64 45.56
C VAL A 165 -23.52 0.35 45.46
N LYS A 166 -22.94 -0.06 46.61
CA LYS A 166 -21.64 -0.67 46.78
C LYS A 166 -21.59 -2.08 46.23
N GLY A 167 -20.46 -2.46 45.66
CA GLY A 167 -20.11 -3.85 45.40
C GLY A 167 -18.60 -4.03 45.26
N GLN A 168 -17.95 -4.24 46.39
CA GLN A 168 -16.54 -4.57 46.56
C GLN A 168 -16.33 -6.05 46.29
N LEU A 169 -15.32 -6.43 45.50
CA LEU A 169 -14.70 -7.75 45.57
C LEU A 169 -13.19 -7.66 45.28
N ASP A 170 -12.44 -7.84 46.35
CA ASP A 170 -11.00 -8.13 46.39
C ASP A 170 -10.69 -9.49 45.75
N VAL A 171 -9.63 -9.59 44.96
CA VAL A 171 -8.82 -10.82 44.86
C VAL A 171 -7.33 -10.49 44.73
N ARG A 172 -6.59 -11.09 45.63
CA ARG A 172 -5.19 -11.04 45.97
C ARG A 172 -4.22 -11.45 44.87
N VAL A 173 -3.06 -10.79 44.91
CA VAL A 173 -1.77 -11.21 44.35
C VAL A 173 -1.13 -12.28 45.26
N PRO A 174 -0.32 -13.18 44.75
CA PRO A 174 0.89 -13.61 45.45
C PRO A 174 2.16 -13.37 44.60
N SER A 175 3.09 -12.70 45.27
CA SER A 175 4.52 -12.68 44.95
C SER A 175 5.22 -13.92 45.50
N GLU A 176 6.26 -14.41 44.79
CA GLU A 176 7.49 -15.01 45.40
C GLU A 176 8.52 -15.21 44.31
N HIS A 177 9.55 -14.56 44.38
CA HIS A 177 10.98 -14.73 44.71
C HIS A 177 11.62 -16.07 44.31
N GLY A 178 12.78 -15.98 43.63
CA GLY A 178 13.77 -17.03 43.51
C GLY A 178 14.92 -16.65 42.61
N GLY A 179 15.93 -15.96 43.10
CA GLY A 179 17.19 -15.72 42.41
C GLY A 179 18.13 -16.91 42.54
N LEU A 180 19.09 -16.98 41.64
CA LEU A 180 20.39 -17.61 41.88
C LEU A 180 21.47 -17.08 40.90
N GLU A 181 22.51 -16.58 41.52
CA GLU A 181 23.79 -16.15 40.92
C GLU A 181 24.58 -17.32 40.33
N GLY A 182 25.38 -17.04 39.33
CA GLY A 182 26.45 -17.95 38.87
C GLY A 182 27.49 -17.21 38.03
N LYS A 183 28.63 -16.97 38.65
CA LYS A 183 29.81 -16.22 38.21
C LYS A 183 30.72 -16.98 37.23
N ARG A 184 31.53 -16.18 36.49
CA ARG A 184 32.92 -16.36 35.98
C ARG A 184 33.06 -17.11 34.65
N ALA A 185 34.02 -16.84 33.80
CA ALA A 185 35.23 -15.99 33.79
C ALA A 185 35.69 -15.80 32.35
N GLY A 186 36.40 -14.71 32.09
CA GLY A 186 36.94 -14.32 30.80
C GLY A 186 38.14 -15.13 30.34
N THR A 187 38.47 -14.93 29.12
CA THR A 187 39.86 -14.87 28.60
C THR A 187 39.92 -14.08 27.31
N SER A 188 40.89 -13.21 27.29
CA SER A 188 41.41 -12.41 26.18
C SER A 188 41.99 -13.29 25.08
N GLY A 189 41.86 -12.86 23.81
CA GLY A 189 42.55 -13.49 22.70
C GLY A 189 42.51 -12.58 21.47
N GLU A 190 43.66 -12.08 21.16
CA GLU A 190 44.13 -11.19 20.10
C GLU A 190 43.53 -11.37 18.71
N SER A 191 43.41 -10.22 18.02
CA SER A 191 43.22 -10.13 16.56
C SER A 191 44.45 -10.61 15.79
N PRO A 192 44.29 -11.18 14.62
CA PRO A 192 45.28 -11.03 13.56
C PRO A 192 44.74 -10.39 12.30
N ALA A 193 45.48 -9.38 11.94
CA ALA A 193 45.80 -8.81 10.63
C ALA A 193 44.96 -9.18 9.40
N THR A 194 44.45 -8.14 8.80
CA THR A 194 43.99 -7.99 7.42
C THR A 194 44.98 -8.54 6.41
N VAL A 195 44.59 -9.58 5.66
CA VAL A 195 45.27 -9.98 4.42
C VAL A 195 44.28 -9.73 3.27
N SER A 196 44.62 -8.75 2.46
CA SER A 196 43.98 -8.44 1.18
C SER A 196 44.27 -9.58 0.19
N ILE A 197 43.21 -10.34 -0.14
CA ILE A 197 43.27 -11.34 -1.22
C ILE A 197 42.82 -10.67 -2.51
N GLU A 198 43.77 -10.33 -3.37
CA GLU A 198 43.54 -10.01 -4.78
C GLU A 198 42.80 -11.15 -5.45
N LYS A 199 41.64 -10.89 -6.00
CA LYS A 199 40.89 -11.82 -6.85
C LYS A 199 41.60 -11.97 -8.18
N GLN A 200 42.46 -12.98 -8.30
CA GLN A 200 42.96 -13.46 -9.58
C GLN A 200 41.78 -13.88 -10.47
N LYS A 201 41.71 -13.25 -11.65
CA LYS A 201 40.81 -13.67 -12.73
C LYS A 201 41.14 -15.09 -13.13
N ARG A 202 40.25 -16.06 -12.82
CA ARG A 202 40.36 -17.42 -13.31
C ARG A 202 40.21 -17.40 -14.83
N ILE A 203 41.28 -17.77 -15.53
CA ILE A 203 41.26 -18.08 -16.96
C ILE A 203 40.40 -19.35 -17.12
N PRO A 204 39.35 -19.37 -17.96
CA PRO A 204 38.57 -20.58 -18.19
C PRO A 204 39.42 -21.63 -18.87
N LYS A 205 39.50 -22.84 -18.30
CA LYS A 205 40.13 -24.01 -18.98
C LYS A 205 39.35 -24.29 -20.27
N PRO A 206 40.02 -24.57 -21.41
CA PRO A 206 39.35 -24.99 -22.64
C PRO A 206 38.55 -26.27 -22.37
N GLY A 207 37.26 -26.29 -22.75
CA GLY A 207 36.41 -27.47 -22.60
C GLY A 207 36.93 -28.62 -23.48
N LEU A 208 37.08 -29.79 -22.91
CA LEU A 208 37.27 -31.05 -23.65
C LEU A 208 36.05 -31.27 -24.55
N GLY A 209 36.22 -31.09 -25.88
CA GLY A 209 35.16 -31.37 -26.87
C GLY A 209 35.06 -30.44 -28.06
N ALA A 210 35.87 -29.40 -28.16
CA ALA A 210 35.91 -28.56 -29.37
C ALA A 210 36.81 -29.20 -30.43
N ASP A 211 36.21 -29.60 -31.54
CA ASP A 211 36.93 -30.10 -32.72
C ASP A 211 37.77 -28.95 -33.34
N PRO A 212 39.12 -29.03 -33.33
CA PRO A 212 39.98 -27.94 -33.79
C PRO A 212 39.89 -27.68 -35.31
N THR A 213 39.22 -28.54 -36.07
CA THR A 213 39.01 -28.38 -37.51
C THR A 213 37.76 -27.58 -37.87
N LYS A 214 36.89 -27.25 -36.88
CA LYS A 214 35.68 -26.48 -37.12
C LYS A 214 35.87 -25.00 -36.73
N PRO A 215 35.33 -24.06 -37.53
CA PRO A 215 35.44 -22.66 -37.19
C PRO A 215 34.73 -22.35 -35.82
N PRO A 216 35.27 -21.41 -35.04
CA PRO A 216 34.74 -21.10 -33.72
C PRO A 216 33.26 -20.75 -33.75
N CYS A 217 32.47 -21.34 -32.84
CA CYS A 217 31.04 -21.18 -32.76
C CYS A 217 30.65 -19.69 -32.58
N LYS A 218 29.95 -19.12 -33.54
CA LYS A 218 29.49 -17.74 -33.47
C LYS A 218 28.48 -17.59 -32.33
N LYS A 219 28.62 -16.51 -31.53
CA LYS A 219 27.63 -16.18 -30.46
C LYS A 219 26.22 -16.07 -31.05
N SER A 220 25.24 -16.65 -30.38
CA SER A 220 23.82 -16.67 -30.82
C SER A 220 23.26 -15.31 -31.24
N LYS A 221 23.82 -14.22 -30.68
CA LYS A 221 23.48 -12.84 -31.07
C LYS A 221 23.94 -12.51 -32.49
N LEU A 222 25.13 -12.93 -32.88
CA LEU A 222 25.67 -12.73 -34.24
C LEU A 222 24.90 -13.53 -35.28
N LEU A 223 24.56 -14.79 -35.01
CA LEU A 223 23.74 -15.64 -35.89
C LEU A 223 22.33 -15.04 -36.14
N ARG A 224 21.74 -14.43 -35.10
CA ARG A 224 20.44 -13.74 -35.23
C ARG A 224 20.56 -12.46 -36.08
N LEU A 225 21.65 -11.74 -36.00
CA LEU A 225 21.92 -10.53 -36.74
C LEU A 225 22.16 -10.85 -38.22
N GLU A 226 22.95 -11.90 -38.53
CA GLU A 226 23.18 -12.41 -39.89
C GLU A 226 21.88 -12.88 -40.53
N LYS A 227 21.07 -13.70 -39.87
CA LYS A 227 19.72 -14.10 -40.37
C LYS A 227 18.79 -12.92 -40.62
N ARG A 228 18.89 -11.87 -39.80
CA ARG A 228 18.09 -10.65 -40.01
C ARG A 228 18.58 -9.87 -41.24
N GLN A 229 19.87 -9.75 -41.44
CA GLN A 229 20.46 -9.11 -42.62
C GLN A 229 20.18 -9.88 -43.90
N GLU A 230 20.25 -11.22 -43.88
CA GLU A 230 19.89 -12.06 -45.01
C GLU A 230 18.41 -11.90 -45.42
N ARG A 231 17.50 -11.88 -44.43
CA ARG A 231 16.06 -11.64 -44.72
C ARG A 231 15.82 -10.24 -45.28
N LEU A 232 16.57 -9.23 -44.87
CA LEU A 232 16.47 -7.88 -45.43
C LEU A 232 17.02 -7.82 -46.86
N LYS A 233 18.13 -8.51 -47.15
CA LYS A 233 18.69 -8.65 -48.51
C LYS A 233 17.75 -9.42 -49.45
N GLN A 234 17.13 -10.51 -48.95
CA GLN A 234 16.14 -11.26 -49.74
C GLN A 234 14.89 -10.42 -50.03
N LYS A 235 14.41 -9.59 -49.11
CA LYS A 235 13.31 -8.66 -49.37
C LYS A 235 13.67 -7.58 -50.37
N ALA A 236 14.87 -7.02 -50.32
CA ALA A 236 15.32 -6.00 -51.26
C ALA A 236 15.48 -6.55 -52.70
N ASN A 237 15.85 -7.83 -52.85
CA ASN A 237 15.96 -8.48 -54.15
C ASN A 237 14.62 -8.96 -54.71
N THR A 238 13.55 -9.06 -53.91
CA THR A 238 12.20 -9.45 -54.38
C THR A 238 11.36 -8.23 -54.78
N GLU A 239 11.75 -7.02 -54.37
CA GLU A 239 11.05 -5.77 -54.74
C GLU A 239 11.48 -5.20 -56.10
N SER A 240 12.49 -5.79 -56.76
CA SER A 240 12.98 -5.35 -58.09
C SER A 240 12.44 -6.15 -59.29
N SER A 241 11.56 -7.12 -59.09
CA SER A 241 10.91 -7.85 -60.16
C SER A 241 9.47 -8.16 -59.79
N GLU A 242 8.55 -7.41 -60.37
CA GLU A 242 7.14 -7.65 -60.61
C GLU A 242 6.25 -6.47 -60.17
N ALA A 243 6.19 -5.49 -61.10
CA ALA A 243 5.00 -4.66 -61.24
C ALA A 243 3.90 -5.51 -61.87
N ASN A 244 3.02 -6.09 -61.08
CA ASN A 244 1.74 -6.59 -61.59
C ASN A 244 0.65 -6.38 -60.55
N ILE A 245 -0.35 -5.64 -60.98
CA ILE A 245 -1.54 -5.17 -60.32
C ILE A 245 -2.37 -6.37 -59.84
N ARG A 246 -2.55 -6.51 -58.52
CA ARG A 246 -3.65 -7.28 -57.92
C ARG A 246 -4.43 -6.39 -56.95
N PRO A 247 -5.79 -6.49 -56.95
CA PRO A 247 -6.62 -5.63 -56.12
C PRO A 247 -6.39 -5.95 -54.64
N SER A 248 -6.06 -4.91 -53.87
CA SER A 248 -5.88 -4.97 -52.44
C SER A 248 -7.24 -5.08 -51.74
N ASN A 249 -7.62 -6.28 -51.38
CA ASN A 249 -8.59 -6.53 -50.30
C ASN A 249 -7.89 -7.36 -49.23
N SER A 250 -7.16 -6.69 -48.39
CA SER A 250 -6.85 -7.16 -47.02
C SER A 250 -6.70 -5.91 -46.16
N SER A 251 -7.70 -5.66 -45.35
CA SER A 251 -7.61 -4.76 -44.23
C SER A 251 -6.40 -5.17 -43.38
N LYS A 252 -5.28 -4.46 -43.55
CA LYS A 252 -4.20 -4.48 -42.58
C LYS A 252 -4.82 -3.94 -41.31
N THR A 253 -5.25 -4.85 -40.41
CA THR A 253 -5.42 -4.52 -39.01
C THR A 253 -4.10 -3.91 -38.54
N GLU A 254 -4.10 -2.62 -38.29
CA GLU A 254 -2.99 -1.93 -37.69
C GLU A 254 -2.58 -2.74 -36.46
N ASN A 255 -1.29 -3.11 -36.38
CA ASN A 255 -0.69 -3.73 -35.20
C ASN A 255 -0.60 -2.68 -34.06
N SER A 256 -1.76 -2.22 -33.59
CA SER A 256 -1.82 -1.48 -32.33
C SER A 256 -1.30 -2.39 -31.21
N PRO A 257 -0.45 -1.88 -30.33
CA PRO A 257 0.03 -2.67 -29.19
C PRO A 257 -1.18 -3.07 -28.34
N LYS A 258 -1.34 -4.37 -28.07
CA LYS A 258 -2.41 -4.91 -27.23
C LYS A 258 -2.51 -4.15 -25.93
N SER A 259 -3.74 -3.80 -25.53
CA SER A 259 -4.05 -3.12 -24.27
C SER A 259 -3.81 -4.04 -23.06
N LEU A 260 -3.88 -3.48 -21.83
CA LEU A 260 -3.80 -4.29 -20.61
C LEU A 260 -4.96 -5.28 -20.56
N GLU A 261 -6.16 -4.84 -20.91
CA GLU A 261 -7.40 -5.61 -20.87
C GLU A 261 -7.33 -6.82 -21.83
N GLU A 262 -6.75 -6.64 -23.01
CA GLU A 262 -6.52 -7.74 -23.97
C GLU A 262 -5.50 -8.79 -23.47
N PHE A 263 -4.68 -8.46 -22.47
CA PHE A 263 -3.80 -9.41 -21.79
C PHE A 263 -4.43 -10.03 -20.57
N ILE A 264 -5.43 -9.36 -19.96
CA ILE A 264 -6.18 -9.85 -18.80
C ILE A 264 -7.35 -10.69 -19.31
N VAL A 265 -7.04 -11.86 -19.84
CA VAL A 265 -8.05 -12.85 -20.20
C VAL A 265 -7.88 -14.08 -19.32
N ASP A 266 -8.97 -14.58 -18.79
CA ASP A 266 -8.97 -15.70 -17.85
C ASP A 266 -8.93 -17.06 -18.56
N ALA A 267 -9.21 -17.08 -19.87
CA ALA A 267 -9.11 -18.26 -20.70
C ALA A 267 -8.60 -17.92 -22.11
N ILE A 268 -7.98 -18.89 -22.79
CA ILE A 268 -7.59 -18.76 -24.18
C ILE A 268 -8.88 -18.85 -25.04
N PRO A 269 -9.15 -17.88 -25.94
CA PRO A 269 -10.33 -17.91 -26.79
C PRO A 269 -10.48 -19.22 -27.54
N GLY A 270 -11.69 -19.82 -27.51
CA GLY A 270 -12.00 -21.09 -28.16
C GLY A 270 -11.59 -22.36 -27.38
N GLN A 271 -11.11 -22.22 -26.16
CA GLN A 271 -10.85 -23.34 -25.25
C GLN A 271 -11.71 -23.18 -24.00
N ASP A 272 -12.33 -24.27 -23.56
CA ASP A 272 -13.03 -24.29 -22.28
C ASP A 272 -12.03 -24.18 -21.13
N PRO A 273 -12.24 -23.25 -20.19
CA PRO A 273 -11.32 -23.07 -19.09
C PRO A 273 -11.43 -24.25 -18.12
N LYS A 274 -10.29 -24.75 -17.65
CA LYS A 274 -10.22 -25.78 -16.62
C LYS A 274 -10.46 -25.23 -15.23
N HIS A 275 -10.16 -23.95 -15.05
CA HIS A 275 -10.38 -23.20 -13.82
C HIS A 275 -11.07 -21.88 -14.17
N GLN A 276 -12.04 -21.50 -13.36
CA GLN A 276 -12.77 -20.25 -13.50
C GLN A 276 -12.34 -19.28 -12.38
N LEU A 277 -11.74 -18.15 -12.77
CA LEU A 277 -11.42 -17.06 -11.85
C LEU A 277 -12.50 -15.98 -11.92
N GLU A 278 -13.07 -15.66 -10.79
CA GLU A 278 -13.98 -14.54 -10.58
C GLU A 278 -13.36 -13.54 -9.62
N ILE A 279 -13.48 -12.23 -9.89
CA ILE A 279 -13.03 -11.17 -8.97
C ILE A 279 -14.25 -10.41 -8.50
N LYS A 280 -14.52 -10.47 -7.17
CA LYS A 280 -15.66 -9.82 -6.52
C LYS A 280 -15.19 -8.61 -5.73
N LEU A 281 -15.84 -7.47 -5.96
CA LEU A 281 -15.63 -6.26 -5.16
C LEU A 281 -16.63 -6.24 -4.03
N ILE A 282 -16.15 -6.29 -2.80
CA ILE A 282 -16.97 -6.46 -1.60
C ILE A 282 -16.70 -5.30 -0.65
N ARG A 283 -17.73 -4.53 -0.30
CA ARG A 283 -17.60 -3.42 0.66
C ARG A 283 -17.40 -3.97 2.07
N THR A 284 -16.39 -3.46 2.78
CA THR A 284 -16.06 -3.87 4.14
C THR A 284 -16.48 -2.83 5.19
N ASN A 285 -16.64 -1.56 4.80
CA ASN A 285 -17.14 -0.52 5.70
C ASN A 285 -18.14 0.41 4.98
N PRO A 286 -19.41 0.47 5.42
CA PRO A 286 -20.05 -0.48 6.33
C PRO A 286 -20.01 -1.92 5.76
N PRO A 287 -20.00 -2.95 6.62
CA PRO A 287 -19.86 -4.32 6.15
C PRO A 287 -21.11 -4.78 5.37
N SER A 288 -20.90 -5.18 4.13
CA SER A 288 -21.95 -5.77 3.28
C SER A 288 -22.32 -7.18 3.74
N GLN A 289 -23.51 -7.65 3.36
CA GLN A 289 -23.91 -9.03 3.66
C GLN A 289 -22.96 -10.06 3.03
N GLU A 290 -22.42 -9.76 1.86
CA GLU A 290 -21.47 -10.62 1.19
C GLU A 290 -20.14 -10.71 1.97
N TYR A 291 -19.66 -9.61 2.54
CA TYR A 291 -18.50 -9.60 3.44
C TYR A 291 -18.77 -10.51 4.65
N ILE A 292 -19.90 -10.32 5.34
CA ILE A 292 -20.28 -11.11 6.53
C ILE A 292 -20.28 -12.62 6.21
N ASN A 293 -20.79 -12.99 5.05
CA ASN A 293 -20.87 -14.39 4.62
C ASN A 293 -19.51 -15.00 4.30
N THR A 294 -18.53 -14.19 3.86
CA THR A 294 -17.21 -14.64 3.40
C THR A 294 -16.09 -14.38 4.39
N GLU A 295 -16.33 -13.67 5.49
CA GLU A 295 -15.33 -13.25 6.48
C GLU A 295 -14.46 -14.41 6.97
N LYS A 296 -15.07 -15.53 7.35
CA LYS A 296 -14.34 -16.69 7.88
C LYS A 296 -13.44 -17.36 6.84
N GLU A 297 -13.87 -17.38 5.59
CA GLU A 297 -13.06 -17.96 4.50
C GLU A 297 -11.89 -17.04 4.19
N SER A 298 -12.16 -15.74 4.08
CA SER A 298 -11.15 -14.69 3.85
C SER A 298 -10.09 -14.68 4.96
N HIS A 299 -10.52 -14.77 6.24
CA HIS A 299 -9.61 -14.86 7.38
C HIS A 299 -8.69 -16.10 7.33
N LYS A 300 -9.20 -17.26 6.94
CA LYS A 300 -8.37 -18.48 6.78
C LYS A 300 -7.26 -18.31 5.73
N VAL A 301 -7.55 -17.59 4.64
CA VAL A 301 -6.53 -17.27 3.63
C VAL A 301 -5.47 -16.32 4.21
N TYR A 302 -5.89 -15.33 4.99
CA TYR A 302 -5.01 -14.41 5.71
C TYR A 302 -4.09 -15.16 6.69
N GLU A 303 -4.63 -15.99 7.57
CA GLU A 303 -3.89 -16.80 8.54
C GLU A 303 -2.81 -17.67 7.85
N LYS A 304 -3.18 -18.37 6.77
CA LYS A 304 -2.23 -19.16 5.97
C LYS A 304 -1.12 -18.29 5.37
N TYR A 305 -1.47 -17.10 4.90
CA TYR A 305 -0.50 -16.18 4.31
C TYR A 305 0.48 -15.65 5.34
N GLN A 306 0.00 -15.16 6.47
CA GLN A 306 0.82 -14.61 7.55
C GLN A 306 1.77 -15.65 8.13
N THR A 307 1.27 -16.82 8.44
CA THR A 307 2.09 -17.92 9.00
C THR A 307 3.13 -18.44 8.01
N PHE A 308 2.80 -18.52 6.71
CA PHE A 308 3.73 -19.07 5.71
C PHE A 308 4.73 -18.04 5.18
N VAL A 309 4.29 -16.80 4.92
CA VAL A 309 5.11 -15.77 4.24
C VAL A 309 5.86 -14.90 5.24
N HIS A 310 5.22 -14.56 6.37
CA HIS A 310 5.79 -13.67 7.39
C HIS A 310 6.34 -14.43 8.59
N ASN A 311 5.99 -15.70 8.78
CA ASN A 311 6.27 -16.54 9.95
C ASN A 311 5.67 -15.95 11.23
N ASP A 312 4.53 -15.26 11.09
CA ASP A 312 3.81 -14.71 12.24
C ASP A 312 3.17 -15.86 13.05
N PRO A 313 3.16 -15.78 14.37
CA PRO A 313 2.54 -16.79 15.21
C PRO A 313 1.00 -16.76 15.03
N PRO A 314 0.29 -17.91 15.18
CA PRO A 314 -1.16 -17.99 14.93
C PRO A 314 -2.02 -17.07 15.80
N ASP A 315 -1.59 -16.75 17.02
CA ASP A 315 -2.26 -15.83 17.93
C ASP A 315 -2.27 -14.38 17.41
N GLU A 316 -1.20 -13.94 16.73
CA GLU A 316 -1.14 -12.65 16.04
C GLU A 316 -2.00 -12.62 14.75
N CYS A 317 -2.42 -13.78 14.24
CA CYS A 317 -3.29 -13.92 13.08
C CYS A 317 -4.78 -14.11 13.45
N ALA A 318 -5.16 -13.97 14.72
CA ALA A 318 -6.52 -14.16 15.20
C ALA A 318 -7.54 -13.28 14.44
N LEU A 319 -8.81 -13.72 14.38
CA LEU A 319 -9.87 -12.99 13.66
C LEU A 319 -10.01 -11.54 14.12
N PHE A 320 -9.82 -11.26 15.42
CA PHE A 320 -9.88 -9.91 15.96
C PHE A 320 -8.76 -9.03 15.39
N GLU A 321 -7.50 -9.52 15.37
CA GLU A 321 -6.35 -8.81 14.81
C GLU A 321 -6.51 -8.59 13.30
N TYR A 322 -6.98 -9.60 12.59
CA TYR A 322 -7.32 -9.48 11.17
C TYR A 322 -8.34 -8.38 10.91
N LYS A 323 -9.42 -8.32 11.71
CA LYS A 323 -10.46 -7.28 11.56
C LYS A 323 -9.89 -5.90 11.84
N ARG A 324 -9.19 -5.75 12.95
CA ARG A 324 -8.55 -4.50 13.35
C ARG A 324 -7.56 -3.97 12.30
N PHE A 325 -6.86 -4.87 11.64
CA PHE A 325 -5.83 -4.52 10.65
C PHE A 325 -6.40 -4.23 9.26
N LEU A 326 -7.26 -5.08 8.72
CA LEU A 326 -7.62 -5.08 7.31
C LEU A 326 -9.09 -4.80 7.01
N VAL A 327 -9.98 -4.90 8.01
CA VAL A 327 -11.43 -4.76 7.83
C VAL A 327 -11.93 -3.45 8.38
N ASP A 328 -11.58 -3.15 9.63
CA ASP A 328 -11.96 -1.90 10.26
C ASP A 328 -11.39 -0.73 9.47
N SER A 329 -12.23 0.23 9.17
CA SER A 329 -11.85 1.40 8.40
C SER A 329 -12.50 2.65 8.98
N PRO A 330 -11.80 3.79 9.00
CA PRO A 330 -12.40 5.06 9.35
C PRO A 330 -13.14 5.70 8.17
N LEU A 331 -12.98 5.17 6.95
CA LEU A 331 -13.52 5.78 5.74
C LEU A 331 -15.04 5.67 5.72
N VAL A 332 -15.67 6.81 5.60
CA VAL A 332 -17.11 6.90 5.46
C VAL A 332 -17.50 6.59 4.02
N GLU A 333 -18.48 5.72 3.86
CA GLU A 333 -19.09 5.46 2.55
C GLU A 333 -19.60 6.75 1.92
N GLN A 334 -19.23 7.00 0.66
CA GLN A 334 -19.59 8.21 -0.05
C GLN A 334 -19.94 7.90 -1.51
N TYR A 335 -20.99 8.54 -2.01
CA TYR A 335 -21.40 8.53 -3.41
C TYR A 335 -21.39 9.95 -3.96
N SER A 336 -21.10 10.10 -5.24
CA SER A 336 -21.08 11.35 -5.98
C SER A 336 -21.60 11.11 -7.40
N ASP A 337 -22.25 12.09 -7.98
CA ASP A 337 -22.80 11.98 -9.36
C ASP A 337 -21.69 11.74 -10.40
N ASP A 338 -20.48 12.26 -10.16
CA ASP A 338 -19.30 12.07 -11.02
C ASP A 338 -18.40 10.91 -10.51
N GLY A 339 -18.83 10.18 -9.49
CA GLY A 339 -18.08 9.10 -8.86
C GLY A 339 -18.35 7.74 -9.50
N PRO A 340 -17.60 6.71 -9.07
CA PRO A 340 -17.84 5.35 -9.52
C PRO A 340 -19.17 4.82 -8.94
N GLU A 341 -19.85 3.97 -9.70
CA GLU A 341 -21.12 3.36 -9.29
C GLU A 341 -21.05 2.62 -7.95
N CYS A 342 -19.91 1.95 -7.68
CA CYS A 342 -19.68 1.30 -6.39
C CYS A 342 -19.47 2.27 -5.23
N GLY A 343 -19.37 3.59 -5.49
CA GLY A 343 -19.03 4.61 -4.50
C GLY A 343 -17.58 4.56 -4.02
N TYR A 344 -17.24 5.51 -3.15
CA TYR A 344 -15.94 5.59 -2.47
C TYR A 344 -15.99 4.88 -1.11
N GLY A 345 -14.82 4.53 -0.56
CA GLY A 345 -14.66 3.87 0.73
C GLY A 345 -13.75 2.65 0.68
N SER A 346 -13.93 1.72 1.63
CA SER A 346 -13.07 0.55 1.81
C SER A 346 -13.70 -0.73 1.29
N PHE A 347 -12.91 -1.50 0.55
CA PHE A 347 -13.35 -2.71 -0.12
C PHE A 347 -12.31 -3.83 -0.03
N HIS A 348 -12.79 -5.07 -0.14
CA HIS A 348 -11.99 -6.24 -0.49
C HIS A 348 -12.29 -6.69 -1.92
N GLN A 349 -11.25 -6.94 -2.71
CA GLN A 349 -11.35 -7.68 -3.96
C GLN A 349 -11.06 -9.16 -3.69
N HIS A 350 -12.07 -10.01 -3.69
CA HIS A 350 -11.91 -11.45 -3.54
C HIS A 350 -11.60 -12.08 -4.89
N TYR A 351 -10.48 -12.79 -4.97
CA TYR A 351 -10.11 -13.63 -6.11
C TYR A 351 -10.63 -15.03 -5.84
N VAL A 352 -11.74 -15.38 -6.47
CA VAL A 352 -12.45 -16.65 -6.29
C VAL A 352 -12.13 -17.57 -7.45
N LEU A 353 -11.42 -18.66 -7.18
CA LEU A 353 -11.09 -19.70 -8.14
C LEU A 353 -11.93 -20.95 -7.89
N ASP A 354 -12.76 -21.33 -8.87
CA ASP A 354 -13.66 -22.50 -8.77
C ASP A 354 -14.52 -22.46 -7.49
N GLY A 355 -15.00 -21.28 -7.12
CA GLY A 355 -15.84 -21.08 -5.94
C GLY A 355 -15.09 -20.92 -4.61
N LYS A 356 -13.74 -20.97 -4.58
CA LYS A 356 -12.91 -20.81 -3.39
C LYS A 356 -12.12 -19.51 -3.42
N ILE A 357 -12.07 -18.77 -2.31
CA ILE A 357 -11.21 -17.59 -2.18
C ILE A 357 -9.74 -18.04 -2.13
N ILE A 358 -8.94 -17.59 -3.11
CA ILE A 358 -7.51 -17.89 -3.18
C ILE A 358 -6.62 -16.68 -2.86
N ALA A 359 -7.16 -15.47 -3.00
CA ALA A 359 -6.45 -14.23 -2.67
C ALA A 359 -7.45 -13.11 -2.39
N VAL A 360 -6.99 -12.09 -1.66
CA VAL A 360 -7.77 -10.89 -1.36
C VAL A 360 -6.90 -9.66 -1.48
N GLY A 361 -7.36 -8.69 -2.26
CA GLY A 361 -6.82 -7.33 -2.31
C GLY A 361 -7.65 -6.42 -1.41
N VAL A 362 -7.03 -5.85 -0.39
CA VAL A 362 -7.63 -4.81 0.45
C VAL A 362 -7.36 -3.48 -0.22
N ILE A 363 -8.41 -2.77 -0.61
CA ILE A 363 -8.29 -1.52 -1.38
C ILE A 363 -9.21 -0.44 -0.82
N ASP A 364 -8.78 0.81 -0.97
CA ASP A 364 -9.64 1.98 -0.80
C ASP A 364 -9.89 2.63 -2.16
N ILE A 365 -11.15 2.93 -2.47
CA ILE A 365 -11.55 3.71 -3.64
C ILE A 365 -11.75 5.14 -3.17
N LEU A 366 -10.94 6.05 -3.68
CA LEU A 366 -10.87 7.45 -3.29
C LEU A 366 -11.11 8.36 -4.50
N PRO A 367 -11.36 9.66 -4.31
CA PRO A 367 -11.74 10.57 -5.41
C PRO A 367 -10.80 10.58 -6.61
N THR A 368 -9.50 10.38 -6.42
CA THR A 368 -8.53 10.41 -7.52
C THR A 368 -7.78 9.10 -7.73
N CYS A 369 -8.02 8.09 -6.88
CA CYS A 369 -7.25 6.86 -6.97
C CYS A 369 -7.95 5.61 -6.42
N VAL A 370 -7.43 4.45 -6.84
CA VAL A 370 -7.53 3.21 -6.09
C VAL A 370 -6.24 3.04 -5.29
N SER A 371 -6.35 2.94 -3.97
CA SER A 371 -5.22 2.73 -3.07
C SER A 371 -5.15 1.29 -2.61
N SER A 372 -4.10 0.57 -3.00
CA SER A 372 -3.82 -0.79 -2.52
C SER A 372 -3.27 -0.71 -1.09
N VAL A 373 -4.06 -1.18 -0.14
CA VAL A 373 -3.73 -1.18 1.30
C VAL A 373 -2.94 -2.43 1.65
N TYR A 374 -3.46 -3.59 1.31
CA TYR A 374 -2.81 -4.88 1.56
C TYR A 374 -3.22 -5.93 0.53
N PHE A 375 -2.39 -6.97 0.38
CA PHE A 375 -2.71 -8.12 -0.46
C PHE A 375 -2.21 -9.40 0.20
N TYR A 376 -3.08 -10.40 0.32
CA TYR A 376 -2.74 -11.72 0.85
C TYR A 376 -3.38 -12.83 0.00
N TYR A 377 -2.76 -14.02 0.02
CA TYR A 377 -3.18 -15.12 -0.84
C TYR A 377 -2.85 -16.49 -0.22
N ASP A 378 -3.55 -17.52 -0.65
CA ASP A 378 -3.23 -18.90 -0.28
C ASP A 378 -1.89 -19.30 -0.90
N PRO A 379 -0.86 -19.65 -0.09
CA PRO A 379 0.49 -19.97 -0.56
C PRO A 379 0.57 -21.11 -1.59
N GLU A 380 -0.45 -21.95 -1.70
CA GLU A 380 -0.53 -22.98 -2.74
C GLU A 380 -0.51 -22.39 -4.15
N TYR A 381 -1.01 -21.16 -4.33
CA TYR A 381 -1.08 -20.44 -5.60
C TYR A 381 0.08 -19.48 -5.86
N ARG A 382 1.14 -19.50 -5.01
CA ARG A 382 2.34 -18.65 -5.19
C ARG A 382 2.97 -18.74 -6.58
N HIS A 383 2.81 -19.90 -7.24
CA HIS A 383 3.31 -20.14 -8.58
C HIS A 383 2.68 -19.22 -9.64
N LEU A 384 1.57 -18.55 -9.38
CA LEU A 384 0.92 -17.58 -10.26
C LEU A 384 1.53 -16.17 -10.18
N THR A 385 2.45 -15.92 -9.25
CA THR A 385 3.04 -14.58 -9.00
C THR A 385 1.94 -13.56 -8.70
N LEU A 386 1.08 -13.93 -7.72
CA LEU A 386 -0.18 -13.23 -7.46
C LEU A 386 -0.01 -11.76 -7.09
N GLY A 387 1.09 -11.35 -6.46
CA GLY A 387 1.32 -9.94 -6.15
C GLY A 387 1.47 -9.03 -7.39
N THR A 388 2.17 -9.49 -8.44
CA THR A 388 2.22 -8.75 -9.70
C THR A 388 0.94 -8.90 -10.50
N PHE A 389 0.30 -10.07 -10.43
CA PHE A 389 -0.98 -10.33 -11.10
C PHE A 389 -2.08 -9.43 -10.54
N SER A 390 -2.22 -9.33 -9.21
CA SER A 390 -3.22 -8.48 -8.55
C SER A 390 -2.99 -7.00 -8.88
N ALA A 391 -1.76 -6.50 -8.81
CA ALA A 391 -1.46 -5.12 -9.16
C ALA A 391 -1.87 -4.77 -10.61
N LEU A 392 -1.71 -5.71 -11.55
CA LEU A 392 -2.18 -5.52 -12.94
C LEU A 392 -3.71 -5.55 -13.04
N ARG A 393 -4.38 -6.39 -12.23
CA ARG A 393 -5.85 -6.42 -12.14
C ARG A 393 -6.40 -5.14 -11.49
N GLU A 394 -5.79 -4.67 -10.41
CA GLU A 394 -6.18 -3.42 -9.73
C GLU A 394 -5.94 -2.20 -10.64
N LEU A 395 -4.87 -2.19 -11.45
CA LEU A 395 -4.64 -1.17 -12.49
C LEU A 395 -5.72 -1.21 -13.59
N ALA A 396 -6.12 -2.39 -14.06
CA ALA A 396 -7.21 -2.51 -15.02
C ALA A 396 -8.54 -2.07 -14.38
N PHE A 397 -8.77 -2.40 -13.13
CA PHE A 397 -9.94 -1.95 -12.38
C PHE A 397 -9.96 -0.42 -12.22
N THR A 398 -8.81 0.21 -11.88
CA THR A 398 -8.68 1.67 -11.84
C THR A 398 -9.04 2.31 -13.18
N ARG A 399 -8.58 1.72 -14.30
CA ARG A 399 -8.93 2.19 -15.66
C ARG A 399 -10.42 2.03 -15.97
N LEU A 400 -11.04 0.95 -15.49
CA LEU A 400 -12.48 0.75 -15.63
C LEU A 400 -13.27 1.83 -14.88
N LEU A 401 -12.90 2.12 -13.63
CA LEU A 401 -13.52 3.18 -12.85
C LEU A 401 -13.30 4.57 -13.46
N ASN A 402 -12.15 4.83 -14.06
CA ASN A 402 -11.83 6.08 -14.73
C ASN A 402 -12.77 6.41 -15.91
N VAL A 403 -13.42 5.40 -16.49
CA VAL A 403 -14.39 5.62 -17.60
C VAL A 403 -15.61 6.40 -17.10
N THR A 404 -16.10 6.11 -15.91
CA THR A 404 -17.27 6.75 -15.30
C THR A 404 -16.91 7.86 -14.31
N ALA A 405 -15.73 7.77 -13.69
CA ALA A 405 -15.17 8.74 -12.77
C ALA A 405 -13.83 9.27 -13.29
N PRO A 406 -13.79 10.26 -14.21
CA PRO A 406 -12.57 10.69 -14.90
C PRO A 406 -11.46 11.21 -13.99
N SER A 407 -11.79 11.70 -12.79
CA SER A 407 -10.82 12.15 -11.78
C SER A 407 -10.01 10.99 -11.17
N LEU A 408 -10.53 9.75 -11.23
CA LEU A 408 -9.92 8.56 -10.63
C LEU A 408 -8.86 7.97 -11.58
N GLU A 409 -7.70 8.61 -11.68
CA GLU A 409 -6.65 8.30 -12.67
C GLU A 409 -5.51 7.46 -12.10
N TYR A 410 -5.34 7.44 -10.76
CA TYR A 410 -4.13 6.88 -10.17
C TYR A 410 -4.41 5.57 -9.44
N TYR A 411 -3.39 4.71 -9.50
CA TYR A 411 -3.30 3.52 -8.65
C TYR A 411 -2.12 3.68 -7.69
N TYR A 412 -2.39 3.69 -6.38
CA TYR A 412 -1.39 3.80 -5.32
C TYR A 412 -0.99 2.42 -4.82
N MET A 413 0.29 2.12 -4.92
CA MET A 413 0.86 0.81 -4.57
C MET A 413 1.44 0.77 -3.15
N GLY A 414 0.95 1.63 -2.24
CA GLY A 414 1.51 1.80 -0.90
C GLY A 414 2.86 2.49 -0.93
N PHE A 415 3.89 1.88 -0.29
CA PHE A 415 5.23 2.46 -0.29
C PHE A 415 6.18 1.77 -1.28
N TYR A 416 7.07 2.57 -1.84
CA TYR A 416 8.28 2.15 -2.55
C TYR A 416 9.49 2.33 -1.61
N VAL A 417 10.26 1.26 -1.43
CA VAL A 417 11.46 1.28 -0.61
C VAL A 417 12.64 0.91 -1.48
N HIS A 418 13.48 1.89 -1.83
CA HIS A 418 14.58 1.71 -2.79
C HIS A 418 15.65 0.74 -2.29
N SER A 419 15.95 0.75 -0.99
CA SER A 419 16.89 -0.19 -0.34
C SER A 419 16.39 -1.63 -0.28
N CYS A 420 15.06 -1.86 -0.39
CA CYS A 420 14.46 -3.17 -0.29
C CYS A 420 14.21 -3.80 -1.67
N ARG A 421 14.92 -4.91 -1.97
CA ARG A 421 14.79 -5.61 -3.25
C ARG A 421 13.35 -6.07 -3.53
N LYS A 422 12.64 -6.53 -2.48
CA LYS A 422 11.25 -7.00 -2.56
C LYS A 422 10.25 -5.87 -2.93
N MET A 423 10.61 -4.59 -2.71
CA MET A 423 9.74 -3.44 -2.98
C MET A 423 10.04 -2.76 -4.33
N ARG A 424 11.22 -3.01 -4.91
CA ARG A 424 11.65 -2.36 -6.16
C ARG A 424 10.79 -2.70 -7.38
N TYR A 425 10.07 -3.83 -7.37
CA TYR A 425 9.20 -4.21 -8.48
C TYR A 425 8.09 -3.18 -8.73
N LYS A 426 7.64 -2.45 -7.70
CA LYS A 426 6.63 -1.40 -7.81
C LYS A 426 7.04 -0.29 -8.80
N GLY A 427 8.32 0.04 -8.87
CA GLY A 427 8.88 0.95 -9.88
C GLY A 427 8.92 0.38 -11.31
N GLN A 428 8.48 -0.87 -11.53
CA GLN A 428 8.38 -1.45 -12.86
C GLN A 428 7.05 -1.11 -13.58
N PHE A 429 6.05 -0.59 -12.87
CA PHE A 429 4.83 -0.05 -13.47
C PHE A 429 5.13 1.34 -14.04
N TYR A 430 4.78 1.59 -15.30
CA TYR A 430 5.13 2.83 -16.01
C TYR A 430 3.92 3.43 -16.71
N PRO A 431 3.65 4.73 -16.56
CA PRO A 431 4.43 5.72 -15.78
C PRO A 431 4.09 5.66 -14.29
N SER A 432 5.12 5.79 -13.45
CA SER A 432 4.97 5.91 -11.99
C SER A 432 5.67 7.15 -11.46
N TYR A 433 5.20 7.63 -10.33
CA TYR A 433 5.67 8.85 -9.69
C TYR A 433 5.94 8.58 -8.22
N LEU A 434 6.99 9.21 -7.67
CA LEU A 434 7.28 9.21 -6.24
C LEU A 434 6.95 10.57 -5.65
N LEU A 435 6.38 10.55 -4.45
CA LEU A 435 6.09 11.76 -3.68
C LEU A 435 7.38 12.33 -3.08
N CYS A 436 7.65 13.61 -3.30
CA CYS A 436 8.69 14.33 -2.58
C CYS A 436 8.32 14.39 -1.09
N PRO A 437 9.21 13.96 -0.16
CA PRO A 437 8.86 13.88 1.26
C PRO A 437 8.72 15.24 1.95
N GLU A 438 9.21 16.32 1.32
CA GLU A 438 9.25 17.66 1.92
C GLU A 438 8.27 18.64 1.27
N ALA A 439 8.12 18.58 -0.06
CA ALA A 439 7.25 19.50 -0.80
C ALA A 439 5.90 18.87 -1.19
N TYR A 440 5.71 17.57 -0.96
CA TYR A 440 4.49 16.81 -1.26
C TYR A 440 4.00 16.92 -2.70
N ILE A 441 4.93 17.03 -3.63
CA ILE A 441 4.70 16.99 -5.08
C ILE A 441 5.21 15.67 -5.66
N PHE A 442 4.51 15.14 -6.66
CA PHE A 442 4.87 13.91 -7.32
C PHE A 442 5.83 14.17 -8.47
N GLN A 443 6.96 13.44 -8.48
CA GLN A 443 7.97 13.49 -9.52
C GLN A 443 8.07 12.15 -10.27
N PRO A 444 8.35 12.15 -11.59
CA PRO A 444 8.56 10.90 -12.33
C PRO A 444 9.62 10.03 -11.66
N ILE A 445 9.36 8.74 -11.54
CA ILE A 445 10.27 7.84 -10.83
C ILE A 445 11.66 7.79 -11.47
N GLU A 446 11.74 7.99 -12.79
CA GLU A 446 13.00 8.03 -13.55
C GLU A 446 13.93 9.14 -13.07
N ASP A 447 13.38 10.28 -12.64
CA ASP A 447 14.13 11.42 -12.15
C ASP A 447 14.52 11.25 -10.67
N CYS A 448 13.78 10.42 -9.94
CA CYS A 448 14.03 10.12 -8.53
C CYS A 448 15.11 9.04 -8.33
N LEU A 449 15.12 7.98 -9.18
CA LEU A 449 16.01 6.84 -9.00
C LEU A 449 17.50 7.18 -8.93
N PRO A 450 18.05 8.08 -9.79
CA PRO A 450 19.47 8.44 -9.70
C PRO A 450 19.85 9.09 -8.35
N ARG A 451 18.92 9.84 -7.73
CA ARG A 451 19.14 10.43 -6.40
C ARG A 451 19.12 9.36 -5.31
N LEU A 452 18.20 8.39 -5.43
CA LEU A 452 18.06 7.27 -4.48
C LEU A 452 19.19 6.24 -4.58
N ASP A 453 19.84 6.12 -5.73
CA ASP A 453 21.04 5.28 -5.90
C ASP A 453 22.24 5.86 -5.12
N VAL A 454 22.26 7.19 -4.89
CA VAL A 454 23.31 7.89 -4.11
C VAL A 454 22.95 7.95 -2.63
N ASN A 455 21.72 8.38 -2.30
CA ASN A 455 21.26 8.57 -0.92
C ASN A 455 19.94 7.85 -0.69
N LYS A 456 19.82 7.14 0.43
CA LYS A 456 18.57 6.45 0.81
C LYS A 456 17.39 7.42 0.94
N TYR A 457 17.62 8.58 1.56
CA TYR A 457 16.69 9.69 1.66
C TYR A 457 17.10 10.80 0.69
N SER A 458 16.15 11.32 -0.08
CA SER A 458 16.38 12.41 -1.01
C SER A 458 15.10 13.23 -1.20
N ARG A 459 15.27 14.56 -1.22
CA ARG A 459 14.28 15.50 -1.71
C ARG A 459 14.21 15.40 -3.25
N PHE A 460 13.01 15.42 -3.83
CA PHE A 460 12.81 15.34 -5.29
C PHE A 460 12.42 16.69 -5.92
N ALA A 461 11.77 17.55 -5.13
CA ALA A 461 11.38 18.89 -5.54
C ALA A 461 12.58 19.82 -5.79
N SER A 462 12.39 20.87 -6.56
CA SER A 462 13.33 21.98 -6.70
C SER A 462 13.40 22.80 -5.39
N GLU A 463 14.44 23.64 -5.24
CA GLU A 463 14.66 24.39 -3.99
C GLU A 463 13.57 25.45 -3.73
N ASP A 464 12.97 25.99 -4.78
CA ASP A 464 11.90 26.97 -4.74
C ASP A 464 10.51 26.37 -4.47
N GLU A 465 10.36 25.07 -4.63
CA GLU A 465 9.11 24.35 -4.32
C GLU A 465 9.10 23.94 -2.85
N SER A 466 8.18 24.47 -2.06
CA SER A 466 8.01 24.14 -0.65
C SER A 466 6.56 23.88 -0.32
N ASP A 467 6.32 23.18 0.80
CA ASP A 467 4.98 23.02 1.35
C ASP A 467 4.42 24.36 1.85
N ALA A 468 3.10 24.52 1.78
CA ALA A 468 2.44 25.70 2.29
C ALA A 468 2.53 25.75 3.83
N ALA A 469 2.92 26.91 4.36
CA ALA A 469 2.89 27.13 5.80
C ALA A 469 1.44 27.05 6.32
N VAL A 470 1.25 26.42 7.48
CA VAL A 470 -0.04 26.28 8.14
C VAL A 470 -0.06 27.15 9.39
N SER A 471 -1.09 28.00 9.50
CA SER A 471 -1.34 28.78 10.71
C SER A 471 -2.15 27.95 11.72
N LEU A 472 -1.87 28.10 13.01
CA LEU A 472 -2.69 27.52 14.08
C LEU A 472 -4.14 28.04 14.07
N GLU A 473 -4.37 29.21 13.48
CA GLU A 473 -5.72 29.78 13.31
C GLU A 473 -6.60 28.97 12.35
N GLU A 474 -5.96 28.21 11.44
CA GLU A 474 -6.65 27.38 10.45
C GLU A 474 -7.02 26.00 11.03
N VAL A 475 -6.49 25.62 12.19
CA VAL A 475 -6.72 24.30 12.80
C VAL A 475 -8.10 24.25 13.45
N LEU A 476 -8.92 23.30 13.02
CA LEU A 476 -10.22 23.02 13.63
C LEU A 476 -10.09 21.98 14.74
N VAL A 477 -10.66 22.27 15.89
CA VAL A 477 -10.64 21.40 17.09
C VAL A 477 -12.08 21.01 17.44
N LEU A 478 -12.23 19.75 17.84
CA LEU A 478 -13.45 19.23 18.45
C LEU A 478 -13.23 19.09 19.97
N HIS A 479 -13.91 19.91 20.76
CA HIS A 479 -13.89 19.84 22.23
C HIS A 479 -15.31 19.81 22.78
N LYS A 480 -15.65 18.81 23.59
CA LYS A 480 -16.99 18.65 24.20
C LYS A 480 -18.13 18.80 23.18
N HIS A 481 -18.00 18.11 22.03
CA HIS A 481 -18.95 18.12 20.91
C HIS A 481 -19.09 19.45 20.15
N ILE A 482 -18.26 20.44 20.41
CA ILE A 482 -18.27 21.73 19.72
C ILE A 482 -17.02 21.81 18.84
N ALA A 483 -17.23 22.04 17.54
CA ALA A 483 -16.18 22.35 16.60
C ALA A 483 -15.84 23.84 16.66
N MET A 484 -14.56 24.17 16.79
CA MET A 484 -14.09 25.55 16.86
C MET A 484 -12.65 25.67 16.34
N PRO A 485 -12.21 26.86 15.89
CA PRO A 485 -10.79 27.12 15.61
C PRO A 485 -9.95 26.99 16.89
N TYR A 486 -8.70 26.52 16.73
CA TYR A 486 -7.78 26.33 17.85
C TYR A 486 -7.59 27.56 18.76
N PRO A 487 -7.48 28.83 18.26
CA PRO A 487 -7.40 29.99 19.15
C PRO A 487 -8.61 30.16 20.05
N VAL A 488 -9.81 29.79 19.57
CA VAL A 488 -11.04 29.82 20.40
C VAL A 488 -10.98 28.74 21.46
N TYR A 489 -10.56 27.51 21.10
CA TYR A 489 -10.33 26.43 22.08
C TYR A 489 -9.37 26.86 23.18
N LYS A 490 -8.28 27.56 22.86
CA LYS A 490 -7.30 28.07 23.85
C LYS A 490 -7.90 29.09 24.82
N GLN A 491 -8.95 29.83 24.42
CA GLN A 491 -9.66 30.73 25.34
C GLN A 491 -10.48 29.94 26.38
N TYR A 492 -11.05 28.79 25.98
CA TYR A 492 -11.77 27.89 26.89
C TYR A 492 -10.83 27.04 27.76
N ARG A 493 -9.64 26.72 27.26
CA ARG A 493 -8.64 25.87 27.89
C ARG A 493 -7.26 26.55 27.92
N PRO A 494 -7.12 27.69 28.61
CA PRO A 494 -5.88 28.48 28.60
C PRO A 494 -4.68 27.73 29.19
N GLN A 495 -4.93 26.68 29.98
CA GLN A 495 -3.90 25.87 30.62
C GLN A 495 -3.53 24.60 29.81
N ALA A 496 -4.17 24.35 28.67
CA ALA A 496 -3.79 23.23 27.82
C ALA A 496 -2.39 23.47 27.24
N ALA A 497 -1.45 22.58 27.60
CA ALA A 497 -0.05 22.65 27.13
C ALA A 497 0.14 21.82 25.85
N ASP A 498 -0.73 22.01 24.85
CA ASP A 498 -0.82 21.19 23.64
C ASP A 498 -0.42 21.93 22.35
N GLU A 499 0.10 23.15 22.47
CA GLU A 499 0.37 24.01 21.31
C GLU A 499 1.42 23.43 20.36
N GLU A 500 2.51 22.87 20.89
CA GLU A 500 3.55 22.26 20.06
C GLU A 500 3.03 20.99 19.35
N GLU A 501 2.21 20.20 20.03
CA GLU A 501 1.58 19.02 19.43
C GLU A 501 0.60 19.41 18.30
N VAL A 502 -0.23 20.45 18.51
CA VAL A 502 -1.16 20.94 17.51
C VAL A 502 -0.42 21.56 16.31
N LYS A 503 0.72 22.21 16.56
CA LYS A 503 1.58 22.74 15.52
C LYS A 503 2.25 21.65 14.69
N GLU A 504 2.75 20.59 15.35
CA GLU A 504 3.28 19.42 14.68
C GLU A 504 2.21 18.74 13.82
N TYR A 505 1.02 18.47 14.40
CA TYR A 505 -0.12 17.96 13.65
C TYR A 505 -0.43 18.80 12.41
N ALA A 506 -0.49 20.12 12.56
CA ALA A 506 -0.79 21.04 11.48
C ALA A 506 0.24 20.94 10.33
N GLN A 507 1.51 20.86 10.65
CA GLN A 507 2.59 20.69 9.67
C GLN A 507 2.48 19.33 8.95
N MET A 508 2.21 18.24 9.71
CA MET A 508 2.13 16.89 9.15
C MET A 508 0.88 16.68 8.30
N ALA A 509 -0.28 17.15 8.74
CA ALA A 509 -1.56 17.01 8.03
C ALA A 509 -1.67 18.00 6.85
N GLY A 510 -1.14 19.23 7.00
CA GLY A 510 -1.13 20.27 5.98
C GLY A 510 -2.43 21.08 5.90
N LYS A 511 -2.33 22.21 5.21
CA LYS A 511 -3.36 23.28 5.18
C LYS A 511 -4.77 22.77 4.83
N LYS A 512 -4.90 21.92 3.82
CA LYS A 512 -6.22 21.41 3.42
C LYS A 512 -6.86 20.58 4.53
N CYS A 513 -6.13 19.63 5.10
CA CYS A 513 -6.64 18.72 6.11
C CYS A 513 -7.03 19.45 7.40
N VAL A 514 -6.18 20.35 7.92
CA VAL A 514 -6.45 21.02 9.20
C VAL A 514 -7.65 21.96 9.17
N GLY A 515 -7.98 22.51 7.99
CA GLY A 515 -9.15 23.35 7.78
C GLY A 515 -10.47 22.60 7.57
N GLN A 516 -10.43 21.27 7.48
CA GLN A 516 -11.60 20.43 7.21
C GLN A 516 -11.80 19.34 8.26
N MET A 517 -10.70 18.75 8.75
CA MET A 517 -10.73 17.71 9.78
C MET A 517 -10.79 18.32 11.17
N LEU A 518 -11.52 17.66 12.06
CA LEU A 518 -11.66 18.05 13.46
C LEU A 518 -10.62 17.29 14.31
N LEU A 519 -9.67 18.02 14.88
CA LEU A 519 -8.71 17.48 15.84
C LEU A 519 -9.40 17.34 17.20
N TYR A 520 -9.61 16.11 17.65
CA TYR A 520 -10.24 15.83 18.93
C TYR A 520 -9.34 16.23 20.10
N ARG A 521 -9.92 16.93 21.10
CA ARG A 521 -9.29 17.34 22.35
C ARG A 521 -10.25 17.16 23.54
N ASN A 522 -9.78 16.50 24.58
CA ASN A 522 -10.52 16.27 25.83
C ASN A 522 -10.61 17.54 26.72
#